data_dcf1d4f7a67eb8f727a57bd7f98d8715
#
_entry.id   dcf1d4f7a67eb8f727a57bd7f98d8715
#
_cell.length_a   1.000
_cell.length_b   1.000
_cell.length_c   1.000
_cell.angle_alpha   90.00
_cell.angle_beta   90.00
_cell.angle_gamma   90.00
#
_symmetry.space_group_name_H-M   'P 1'
#
loop_
_entity.id
_entity.type
_entity.pdbx_description
1 polymer ?
#
loop_
_entity_poly.entity_id
_entity_poly.type
_entity_poly.pdbx_seq_one_letter_code
_entity_poly.pdbx_strand_id
1 'polypeptide(L)'
;RIAPGLTADDVMQRASAATSDLDVTLAWEGPAYDPSPVSSSTSKAYRVMAELAAGDEQTPVAPGLVTATTDSRHMAGLATDIYRFQPIVASIGELQMIHGTNEHMTLDNMRRTAEFYARLIATVAR
;
A
#
# COMPACT_ATOMS: atom_id res chain seq x y z
N ARG A 1 9.45 9.32 -0.13
CA ARG A 1 8.91 8.15 -0.84
C ARG A 1 8.87 8.43 -2.32
N ILE A 2 9.21 7.44 -3.14
CA ILE A 2 9.27 7.57 -4.59
C ILE A 2 7.97 7.03 -5.17
N ALA A 3 7.35 7.78 -6.08
CA ALA A 3 6.12 7.36 -6.73
C ALA A 3 6.41 6.25 -7.77
N PRO A 4 5.48 5.32 -8.03
CA PRO A 4 5.62 4.35 -9.11
C PRO A 4 5.90 5.04 -10.45
N GLY A 5 6.81 4.47 -11.22
CA GLY A 5 7.27 5.02 -12.50
C GLY A 5 8.45 5.98 -12.39
N LEU A 6 8.93 6.26 -11.18
CA LEU A 6 10.18 6.99 -10.93
C LEU A 6 11.16 6.07 -10.21
N THR A 7 12.45 6.32 -10.40
CA THR A 7 13.54 5.64 -9.71
C THR A 7 14.19 6.56 -8.66
N ALA A 8 15.03 6.00 -7.82
CA ALA A 8 15.87 6.78 -6.90
C ALA A 8 16.77 7.75 -7.68
N ASP A 9 17.31 7.31 -8.81
CA ASP A 9 18.15 8.15 -9.68
C ASP A 9 17.37 9.31 -10.28
N ASP A 10 16.12 9.10 -10.73
CA ASP A 10 15.25 10.18 -11.20
C ASP A 10 15.01 11.25 -10.12
N VAL A 11 14.82 10.83 -8.89
CA VAL A 11 14.63 11.76 -7.76
C VAL A 11 15.91 12.55 -7.49
N MET A 12 17.06 11.89 -7.47
CA MET A 12 18.35 12.57 -7.28
C MET A 12 18.63 13.56 -8.41
N GLN A 13 18.38 13.17 -9.66
CA GLN A 13 18.55 14.05 -10.82
C GLN A 13 17.68 15.30 -10.72
N ARG A 14 16.40 15.13 -10.35
CA ARG A 14 15.47 16.27 -10.17
C ARG A 14 15.89 17.17 -9.02
N ALA A 15 16.31 16.59 -7.90
CA ALA A 15 16.81 17.35 -6.76
C ALA A 15 18.06 18.14 -7.12
N SER A 16 19.03 17.51 -7.83
CA SER A 16 20.25 18.18 -8.30
C SER A 16 19.96 19.32 -9.28
N ALA A 17 18.99 19.11 -10.18
CA ALA A 17 18.57 20.16 -11.08
C ALA A 17 17.90 21.33 -10.36
N ALA A 18 17.08 21.05 -9.34
CA ALA A 18 16.40 22.10 -8.56
C ALA A 18 17.32 22.89 -7.64
N THR A 19 18.52 22.39 -7.36
CA THR A 19 19.51 23.04 -6.48
C THR A 19 20.80 23.44 -7.22
N SER A 20 20.75 23.45 -8.57
CA SER A 20 21.93 23.69 -9.40
C SER A 20 22.58 25.07 -9.22
N ASP A 21 21.85 26.05 -8.73
CA ASP A 21 22.28 27.40 -8.43
C ASP A 21 22.72 27.60 -6.96
N LEU A 22 22.66 26.55 -6.16
CA LEU A 22 23.05 26.55 -4.76
C LEU A 22 24.40 25.87 -4.55
N ASP A 23 25.19 26.35 -3.62
CA ASP A 23 26.44 25.71 -3.21
C ASP A 23 26.13 24.60 -2.19
N VAL A 24 25.55 23.50 -2.69
CA VAL A 24 25.15 22.34 -1.87
C VAL A 24 25.57 21.02 -2.53
N THR A 25 25.85 20.03 -1.71
CA THR A 25 26.08 18.66 -2.16
C THR A 25 24.92 17.78 -1.73
N LEU A 26 24.33 17.05 -2.69
CA LEU A 26 23.24 16.11 -2.41
C LEU A 26 23.80 14.69 -2.30
N ALA A 27 23.34 13.98 -1.27
CA ALA A 27 23.65 12.56 -1.08
C ALA A 27 22.48 11.85 -0.40
N TRP A 28 22.34 10.54 -0.66
CA TRP A 28 21.42 9.71 0.11
C TRP A 28 21.97 9.47 1.51
N GLU A 29 21.12 9.58 2.52
CA GLU A 29 21.46 9.26 3.93
C GLU A 29 21.43 7.74 4.20
N GLY A 30 21.48 6.92 3.22
CA GLY A 30 21.45 5.47 3.34
C GLY A 30 21.07 4.82 2.01
N PRO A 31 20.76 3.53 2.01
CA PRO A 31 20.37 2.85 0.79
C PRO A 31 19.14 3.47 0.17
N ALA A 32 19.23 3.87 -1.09
CA ALA A 32 18.09 4.28 -1.88
C ALA A 32 17.38 3.05 -2.45
N TYR A 33 16.05 3.05 -2.40
CA TYR A 33 15.23 1.95 -2.91
C TYR A 33 14.20 2.49 -3.88
N ASP A 34 14.11 1.83 -5.02
CA ASP A 34 13.03 2.06 -5.97
C ASP A 34 11.67 1.64 -5.39
N PRO A 35 10.57 2.20 -5.88
CA PRO A 35 9.24 1.79 -5.46
C PRO A 35 8.98 0.33 -5.82
N SER A 36 8.17 -0.34 -5.01
CA SER A 36 7.71 -1.69 -5.36
C SER A 36 6.93 -1.66 -6.68
N PRO A 37 6.99 -2.73 -7.49
CA PRO A 37 6.18 -2.85 -8.69
C PRO A 37 4.69 -2.64 -8.41
N VAL A 38 3.98 -2.07 -9.38
CA VAL A 38 2.52 -1.92 -9.31
C VAL A 38 1.87 -3.26 -9.62
N SER A 39 1.09 -3.77 -8.67
CA SER A 39 0.37 -5.04 -8.81
C SER A 39 -0.81 -4.92 -9.79
N SER A 40 -1.14 -6.01 -10.48
CA SER A 40 -2.20 -6.04 -11.49
C SER A 40 -3.59 -5.87 -10.86
N SER A 41 -4.39 -4.94 -11.36
CA SER A 41 -5.81 -4.81 -11.02
C SER A 41 -6.73 -5.77 -11.81
N THR A 42 -6.17 -6.63 -12.67
CA THR A 42 -6.92 -7.59 -13.50
C THR A 42 -6.55 -9.04 -13.22
N SER A 43 -5.65 -9.31 -12.30
CA SER A 43 -5.24 -10.66 -11.91
C SER A 43 -6.39 -11.43 -11.24
N LYS A 44 -6.29 -12.75 -11.22
CA LYS A 44 -7.23 -13.60 -10.47
C LYS A 44 -7.24 -13.26 -8.98
N ALA A 45 -6.06 -12.99 -8.40
CA ALA A 45 -5.92 -12.66 -6.99
C ALA A 45 -6.62 -11.34 -6.65
N TYR A 46 -6.46 -10.31 -7.51
CA TYR A 46 -7.18 -9.04 -7.34
C TYR A 46 -8.70 -9.24 -7.38
N ARG A 47 -9.21 -9.99 -8.38
CA ARG A 47 -10.65 -10.23 -8.51
C ARG A 47 -11.25 -10.92 -7.29
N VAL A 48 -10.60 -11.99 -6.81
CA VAL A 48 -11.05 -12.68 -5.59
C VAL A 48 -11.09 -11.73 -4.38
N MET A 49 -10.04 -10.94 -4.21
CA MET A 49 -9.97 -9.99 -3.11
C MET A 49 -11.05 -8.90 -3.25
N ALA A 50 -11.28 -8.38 -4.45
CA ALA A 50 -12.28 -7.35 -4.72
C ALA A 50 -13.70 -7.88 -4.52
N GLU A 51 -14.01 -9.11 -4.95
CA GLU A 51 -15.30 -9.76 -4.70
C GLU A 51 -15.59 -9.94 -3.21
N LEU A 52 -14.59 -10.39 -2.44
CA LEU A 52 -14.72 -10.51 -0.99
C LEU A 52 -14.87 -9.16 -0.29
N ALA A 53 -14.19 -8.12 -0.79
CA ALA A 53 -14.25 -6.77 -0.25
C ALA A 53 -15.59 -6.09 -0.58
N ALA A 54 -16.15 -6.32 -1.76
CA ALA A 54 -17.48 -5.81 -2.16
C ALA A 54 -18.58 -6.36 -1.25
N GLY A 55 -18.43 -7.58 -0.77
CA GLY A 55 -19.42 -8.24 0.10
C GLY A 55 -20.78 -8.41 -0.56
N ASP A 56 -21.78 -8.73 0.26
CA ASP A 56 -23.15 -8.97 -0.21
C ASP A 56 -23.83 -7.68 -0.69
N GLU A 57 -23.42 -6.53 -0.20
CA GLU A 57 -23.94 -5.20 -0.58
C GLU A 57 -23.40 -4.71 -1.93
N GLN A 58 -22.51 -5.45 -2.57
CA GLN A 58 -21.86 -5.07 -3.84
C GLN A 58 -21.22 -3.68 -3.79
N THR A 59 -20.56 -3.37 -2.68
CA THR A 59 -19.84 -2.09 -2.51
C THR A 59 -18.80 -1.93 -3.63
N PRO A 60 -18.77 -0.80 -4.33
CA PRO A 60 -17.78 -0.57 -5.38
C PRO A 60 -16.35 -0.68 -4.85
N VAL A 61 -15.52 -1.46 -5.55
CA VAL A 61 -14.10 -1.64 -5.22
C VAL A 61 -13.25 -1.06 -6.33
N ALA A 62 -12.34 -0.16 -5.96
CA ALA A 62 -11.39 0.44 -6.89
C ALA A 62 -9.95 0.20 -6.43
N PRO A 63 -9.00 -0.02 -7.35
CA PRO A 63 -7.59 -0.06 -7.00
C PRO A 63 -7.14 1.32 -6.53
N GLY A 64 -6.36 1.35 -5.45
CA GLY A 64 -5.76 2.56 -4.90
C GLY A 64 -4.25 2.41 -4.74
N LEU A 65 -3.55 3.54 -4.69
CA LEU A 65 -2.13 3.57 -4.40
C LEU A 65 -1.92 3.78 -2.90
N VAL A 66 -1.23 2.84 -2.26
CA VAL A 66 -0.78 3.03 -0.87
C VAL A 66 0.45 3.93 -0.87
N THR A 67 0.29 5.15 -0.37
CA THR A 67 1.35 6.15 -0.27
C THR A 67 2.28 5.94 0.93
N ALA A 68 2.04 4.89 1.72
CA ALA A 68 2.84 4.48 2.87
C ALA A 68 3.83 3.37 2.51
N THR A 69 4.89 3.26 3.30
CA THR A 69 5.81 2.11 3.23
C THR A 69 5.34 1.04 4.20
N THR A 70 5.36 -0.21 3.76
CA THR A 70 5.04 -1.39 4.59
C THR A 70 6.10 -2.48 4.38
N ASP A 71 6.18 -3.43 5.30
CA ASP A 71 7.09 -4.58 5.21
C ASP A 71 6.82 -5.46 3.97
N SER A 72 5.66 -5.32 3.36
CA SER A 72 5.35 -5.99 2.09
C SER A 72 6.32 -5.65 0.95
N ARG A 73 7.08 -4.55 1.04
CA ARG A 73 8.16 -4.22 0.10
C ARG A 73 9.20 -5.33 -0.03
N HIS A 74 9.44 -6.06 1.05
CA HIS A 74 10.40 -7.17 1.09
C HIS A 74 9.90 -8.43 0.36
N MET A 75 8.62 -8.46 -0.01
CA MET A 75 8.00 -9.56 -0.77
C MET A 75 8.10 -9.37 -2.29
N ALA A 76 8.58 -8.22 -2.78
CA ALA A 76 8.61 -7.89 -4.21
C ALA A 76 9.43 -8.89 -5.06
N GLY A 77 10.42 -9.57 -4.47
CA GLY A 77 11.18 -10.64 -5.14
C GLY A 77 10.56 -12.03 -5.02
N LEU A 78 9.51 -12.20 -4.23
CA LEU A 78 8.89 -13.49 -3.91
C LEU A 78 7.49 -13.65 -4.50
N ALA A 79 6.81 -12.55 -4.81
CA ALA A 79 5.45 -12.56 -5.32
C ALA A 79 5.32 -11.62 -6.52
N THR A 80 4.55 -12.05 -7.53
CA THR A 80 4.27 -11.25 -8.73
C THR A 80 3.39 -10.04 -8.40
N ASP A 81 2.37 -10.25 -7.56
CA ASP A 81 1.45 -9.22 -7.13
C ASP A 81 1.40 -9.14 -5.61
N ILE A 82 1.37 -7.93 -5.08
CA ILE A 82 1.31 -7.66 -3.65
C ILE A 82 0.20 -6.63 -3.40
N TYR A 83 -0.89 -7.06 -2.78
CA TYR A 83 -2.01 -6.21 -2.44
C TYR A 83 -1.97 -5.82 -0.97
N ARG A 84 -2.07 -4.53 -0.72
CA ARG A 84 -2.12 -3.95 0.62
C ARG A 84 -3.56 -3.55 0.89
N PHE A 85 -4.29 -4.40 1.59
CA PHE A 85 -5.71 -4.21 1.83
C PHE A 85 -6.08 -4.57 3.26
N GLN A 86 -6.96 -3.80 3.85
CA GLN A 86 -7.58 -4.06 5.12
C GLN A 86 -9.06 -3.64 5.05
N PRO A 87 -10.01 -4.53 5.36
CA PRO A 87 -11.44 -4.28 5.20
C PRO A 87 -12.00 -3.46 6.37
N ILE A 88 -11.44 -2.29 6.60
CA ILE A 88 -11.89 -1.37 7.64
C ILE A 88 -12.73 -0.24 7.06
N VAL A 89 -13.69 0.21 7.85
CA VAL A 89 -14.42 1.45 7.63
C VAL A 89 -13.87 2.48 8.61
N ALA A 90 -13.27 3.53 8.09
CA ALA A 90 -12.64 4.56 8.91
C ALA A 90 -12.99 5.95 8.37
N SER A 91 -13.24 6.87 9.27
CA SER A 91 -13.33 8.28 8.98
C SER A 91 -11.94 8.89 8.75
N ILE A 92 -11.88 10.07 8.14
CA ILE A 92 -10.61 10.80 7.98
C ILE A 92 -9.94 11.06 9.33
N GLY A 93 -10.73 11.35 10.38
CA GLY A 93 -10.21 11.58 11.73
C GLY A 93 -9.55 10.33 12.31
N GLU A 94 -10.12 9.14 12.09
CA GLU A 94 -9.51 7.88 12.53
C GLU A 94 -8.23 7.55 11.75
N LEU A 95 -8.18 7.85 10.45
CA LEU A 95 -6.96 7.68 9.67
C LEU A 95 -5.81 8.58 10.15
N GLN A 96 -6.12 9.76 10.68
CA GLN A 96 -5.12 10.68 11.24
C GLN A 96 -4.53 10.19 12.57
N MET A 97 -5.17 9.25 13.24
CA MET A 97 -4.66 8.66 14.49
C MET A 97 -3.62 7.56 14.24
N ILE A 98 -3.44 7.11 13.01
CA ILE A 98 -2.45 6.06 12.67
C ILE A 98 -1.06 6.53 13.07
N HIS A 99 -0.38 5.75 13.91
CA HIS A 99 0.90 6.07 14.54
C HIS A 99 0.86 7.28 15.48
N GLY A 100 -0.33 7.69 15.92
CA GLY A 100 -0.55 8.83 16.79
C GLY A 100 -1.11 8.45 18.16
N THR A 101 -1.46 9.47 18.93
CA THR A 101 -2.11 9.30 20.24
C THR A 101 -3.51 8.72 20.06
N ASN A 102 -3.86 7.74 20.92
CA ASN A 102 -5.17 7.06 20.89
C ASN A 102 -5.44 6.26 19.59
N GLU A 103 -4.41 5.81 18.89
CA GLU A 103 -4.60 4.88 17.79
C GLU A 103 -5.38 3.66 18.28
N HIS A 104 -6.48 3.36 17.63
CA HIS A 104 -7.33 2.23 17.98
C HIS A 104 -8.08 1.72 16.75
N MET A 105 -8.60 0.51 16.89
CA MET A 105 -9.51 -0.10 15.91
C MET A 105 -10.82 -0.45 16.64
N THR A 106 -11.95 -0.19 16.00
CA THR A 106 -13.25 -0.62 16.54
C THR A 106 -13.37 -2.14 16.53
N LEU A 107 -14.13 -2.70 17.46
CA LEU A 107 -14.40 -4.14 17.48
C LEU A 107 -15.07 -4.62 16.19
N ASP A 108 -15.87 -3.79 15.56
CA ASP A 108 -16.52 -4.10 14.28
C ASP A 108 -15.49 -4.21 13.13
N ASN A 109 -14.55 -3.31 13.06
CA ASN A 109 -13.44 -3.39 12.10
C ASN A 109 -12.54 -4.60 12.36
N MET A 110 -12.30 -4.95 13.63
CA MET A 110 -11.54 -6.16 13.97
C MET A 110 -12.28 -7.42 13.50
N ARG A 111 -13.59 -7.51 13.75
CA ARG A 111 -14.43 -8.63 13.29
C ARG A 111 -14.43 -8.72 11.75
N ARG A 112 -14.68 -7.60 11.04
CA ARG A 112 -14.63 -7.53 9.58
C ARG A 112 -13.31 -8.03 9.03
N THR A 113 -12.21 -7.62 9.64
CA THR A 113 -10.85 -8.04 9.23
C THR A 113 -10.67 -9.55 9.41
N ALA A 114 -11.05 -10.10 10.54
CA ALA A 114 -10.95 -11.54 10.82
C ALA A 114 -11.80 -12.37 9.85
N GLU A 115 -13.05 -11.98 9.61
CA GLU A 115 -13.97 -12.64 8.69
C GLU A 115 -13.46 -12.57 7.23
N PHE A 116 -12.99 -11.41 6.79
CA PHE A 116 -12.43 -11.25 5.45
C PHE A 116 -11.26 -12.18 5.20
N TYR A 117 -10.27 -12.19 6.09
CA TYR A 117 -9.08 -13.03 5.90
C TYR A 117 -9.38 -14.52 6.06
N ALA A 118 -10.32 -14.92 6.92
CA ALA A 118 -10.78 -16.31 7.01
C ALA A 118 -11.41 -16.76 5.68
N ARG A 119 -12.28 -15.94 5.07
CA ARG A 119 -12.89 -16.21 3.76
C ARG A 119 -11.84 -16.23 2.64
N LEU A 120 -10.90 -15.27 2.65
CA LEU A 120 -9.84 -15.20 1.65
C LEU A 120 -8.99 -16.48 1.67
N ILE A 121 -8.51 -16.88 2.85
CA ILE A 121 -7.71 -18.11 3.01
C ILE A 121 -8.50 -19.33 2.53
N ALA A 122 -9.77 -19.48 2.96
CA ALA A 122 -10.61 -20.59 2.54
C ALA A 122 -10.85 -20.63 1.03
N THR A 123 -10.80 -19.47 0.35
CA THR A 123 -11.01 -19.37 -1.10
C THR A 123 -9.74 -19.70 -1.88
N VAL A 124 -8.56 -19.29 -1.40
CA VAL A 124 -7.30 -19.42 -2.15
C VAL A 124 -6.48 -20.65 -1.78
N ALA A 125 -6.75 -21.30 -0.65
CA ALA A 125 -6.05 -22.52 -0.17
C ALA A 125 -6.63 -23.83 -0.74
N ARG A 126 -7.47 -23.77 -1.77
CA ARG A 126 -8.10 -24.94 -2.41
C ARG A 126 -7.36 -25.41 -3.64
#